data_76b8fad347dabe3c2e42a83eb168e54e
#
_entry.id   76b8fad347dabe3c2e42a83eb168e54e
#
_cell.length_a   1.000
_cell.length_b   1.000
_cell.length_c   1.000
_cell.angle_alpha   90.00
_cell.angle_beta   90.00
_cell.angle_gamma   90.00
#
_symmetry.space_group_name_H-M   'P 1'
#
loop_
_entity.id
_entity.type
_entity.pdbx_description
1 polymer ?
#
loop_
_entity_poly.entity_id
_entity_poly.type
_entity_poly.pdbx_seq_one_letter_code
_entity_poly.pdbx_strand_id
1 'polypeptide(L)'
;LGILTIGIDIGGTNFRIGTVDENDEIQNFEKNSSRIFDNGNVVETMADAIKSYMARYGVTENVCAVGVGIPSMVSKDKRTIISTPNLKGFDNLRFADALEEKLSLPVYLDRDVNFLLQNDISRLKLDRSKTILGFYVGTGFGNALYIDGKFYAGKNGAAGELGHIPLLDVEEKCTCGNIGCSEVRCSGKYLEVLAAKYFPETAIRNVFKEHPNHPILLKYVEDLAVPIATEINILDPDYAVLAGGVLYMAGFPKDVLVKAIHEKTRKPYPESNLDLRFSEHDQQSGVYGSGEFARMQFSAAKAVSK
;
A
#
# COMPACT_ATOMS: atom_id res chain seq x y z
N LEU A 1 2.51 31.91 2.42
CA LEU A 1 1.78 30.65 2.44
C LEU A 1 2.74 29.57 1.95
N GLY A 2 2.92 28.50 2.73
CA GLY A 2 3.85 27.41 2.41
C GLY A 2 3.46 26.61 1.15
N ILE A 3 4.39 25.84 0.61
CA ILE A 3 4.16 24.96 -0.55
C ILE A 3 3.36 23.74 -0.07
N LEU A 4 2.20 23.50 -0.69
CA LEU A 4 1.35 22.35 -0.40
C LEU A 4 1.41 21.32 -1.54
N THR A 5 1.25 20.07 -1.21
CA THR A 5 0.94 18.99 -2.17
C THR A 5 -0.39 18.34 -1.81
N ILE A 6 -1.09 17.82 -2.80
CA ILE A 6 -2.26 17.00 -2.56
C ILE A 6 -1.84 15.54 -2.55
N GLY A 7 -2.20 14.82 -1.49
CA GLY A 7 -2.13 13.37 -1.43
C GLY A 7 -3.50 12.75 -1.67
N ILE A 8 -3.52 11.69 -2.45
CA ILE A 8 -4.73 10.93 -2.78
C ILE A 8 -4.46 9.44 -2.58
N ASP A 9 -5.41 8.77 -1.91
CA ASP A 9 -5.44 7.32 -1.75
C ASP A 9 -6.81 6.81 -2.22
N ILE A 10 -6.80 6.02 -3.30
CA ILE A 10 -8.00 5.44 -3.88
C ILE A 10 -8.03 3.96 -3.55
N GLY A 11 -9.09 3.49 -2.94
CA GLY A 11 -9.39 2.07 -2.77
C GLY A 11 -10.71 1.70 -3.44
N GLY A 12 -11.05 0.43 -3.49
CA GLY A 12 -12.31 -0.04 -4.11
C GLY A 12 -13.59 0.53 -3.49
N THR A 13 -13.53 1.03 -2.26
CA THR A 13 -14.69 1.58 -1.54
C THR A 13 -14.55 3.07 -1.24
N ASN A 14 -13.35 3.52 -0.95
CA ASN A 14 -13.08 4.86 -0.44
C ASN A 14 -12.06 5.59 -1.32
N PHE A 15 -12.33 6.86 -1.54
CA PHE A 15 -11.44 7.85 -2.09
C PHE A 15 -11.10 8.85 -0.97
N ARG A 16 -9.82 9.00 -0.68
CA ARG A 16 -9.30 9.88 0.37
C ARG A 16 -8.41 10.94 -0.26
N ILE A 17 -8.51 12.15 0.23
CA ILE A 17 -7.76 13.30 -0.24
C ILE A 17 -7.39 14.20 0.94
N GLY A 18 -6.22 14.81 0.87
CA GLY A 18 -5.76 15.78 1.86
C GLY A 18 -4.61 16.61 1.31
N THR A 19 -4.33 17.76 1.90
CA THR A 19 -3.10 18.51 1.65
C THR A 19 -2.00 18.09 2.63
N VAL A 20 -0.77 18.00 2.13
CA VAL A 20 0.43 17.77 2.93
C VAL A 20 1.32 19.00 2.80
N ASP A 21 1.71 19.59 3.92
CA ASP A 21 2.53 20.79 3.96
C ASP A 21 4.03 20.50 4.03
N GLU A 22 4.84 21.54 4.12
CA GLU A 22 6.31 21.46 4.20
C GLU A 22 6.84 20.83 5.50
N ASN A 23 6.00 20.76 6.55
CA ASN A 23 6.31 20.12 7.83
C ASN A 23 5.83 18.68 7.90
N ASP A 24 5.35 18.13 6.77
CA ASP A 24 4.79 16.78 6.68
C ASP A 24 3.49 16.58 7.49
N GLU A 25 2.72 17.67 7.68
CA GLU A 25 1.43 17.64 8.36
C GLU A 25 0.29 17.55 7.35
N ILE A 26 -0.68 16.67 7.62
CA ILE A 26 -1.89 16.57 6.81
C ILE A 26 -2.90 17.62 7.28
N GLN A 27 -3.44 18.37 6.32
CA GLN A 27 -4.52 19.30 6.54
C GLN A 27 -5.70 18.97 5.63
N ASN A 28 -6.89 19.39 6.04
CA ASN A 28 -8.12 19.28 5.23
C ASN A 28 -8.43 17.87 4.73
N PHE A 29 -8.18 16.85 5.56
CA PHE A 29 -8.43 15.46 5.18
C PHE A 29 -9.92 15.20 4.95
N GLU A 30 -10.23 14.59 3.79
CA GLU A 30 -11.58 14.12 3.44
C GLU A 30 -11.55 12.64 3.05
N LYS A 31 -12.64 11.96 3.38
CA LYS A 31 -12.94 10.59 2.96
C LYS A 31 -14.28 10.57 2.24
N ASN A 32 -14.24 10.16 0.99
CA ASN A 32 -15.39 10.09 0.09
C ASN A 32 -15.57 8.66 -0.42
N SER A 33 -16.70 8.36 -1.05
CA SER A 33 -16.93 7.07 -1.69
C SER A 33 -16.24 7.02 -3.06
N SER A 34 -15.58 5.90 -3.39
CA SER A 34 -15.02 5.66 -4.74
C SER A 34 -16.11 5.49 -5.82
N ARG A 35 -17.37 5.36 -5.43
CA ARG A 35 -18.49 5.29 -6.39
C ARG A 35 -18.65 6.55 -7.24
N ILE A 36 -18.02 7.67 -6.86
CA ILE A 36 -17.99 8.87 -7.72
C ILE A 36 -17.39 8.58 -9.09
N PHE A 37 -16.53 7.56 -9.21
CA PHE A 37 -15.90 7.15 -10.45
C PHE A 37 -16.73 6.19 -11.30
N ASP A 38 -17.87 5.71 -10.83
CA ASP A 38 -18.72 4.75 -11.55
C ASP A 38 -19.42 5.37 -12.79
N ASN A 39 -19.33 6.68 -12.98
CA ASN A 39 -19.89 7.40 -14.13
C ASN A 39 -19.11 7.22 -15.45
N GLY A 40 -17.96 6.54 -15.42
CA GLY A 40 -17.16 6.15 -16.59
C GLY A 40 -16.15 7.19 -17.08
N ASN A 41 -16.18 8.45 -16.62
CA ASN A 41 -15.16 9.45 -16.95
C ASN A 41 -14.27 9.76 -15.75
N VAL A 42 -13.38 8.80 -15.44
CA VAL A 42 -12.58 8.83 -14.22
C VAL A 42 -11.60 10.01 -14.15
N VAL A 43 -11.04 10.45 -15.28
CA VAL A 43 -10.10 11.59 -15.33
C VAL A 43 -10.82 12.90 -15.03
N GLU A 44 -11.95 13.14 -15.68
CA GLU A 44 -12.75 14.35 -15.45
C GLU A 44 -13.25 14.39 -14.01
N THR A 45 -13.82 13.28 -13.54
CA THR A 45 -14.31 13.16 -12.16
C THR A 45 -13.21 13.43 -11.14
N MET A 46 -11.99 12.90 -11.36
CA MET A 46 -10.84 13.14 -10.47
C MET A 46 -10.41 14.62 -10.53
N ALA A 47 -10.31 15.20 -11.72
CA ALA A 47 -9.93 16.61 -11.89
C ALA A 47 -10.94 17.54 -11.20
N ASP A 48 -12.24 17.30 -11.37
CA ASP A 48 -13.30 18.08 -10.73
C ASP A 48 -13.30 17.93 -9.21
N ALA A 49 -13.06 16.71 -8.70
CA ALA A 49 -12.93 16.47 -7.27
C ALA A 49 -11.76 17.25 -6.67
N ILE A 50 -10.59 17.23 -7.32
CA ILE A 50 -9.40 17.97 -6.88
C ILE A 50 -9.63 19.49 -6.95
N LYS A 51 -10.17 20.01 -8.06
CA LYS A 51 -10.45 21.44 -8.21
C LYS A 51 -11.45 21.92 -7.17
N SER A 52 -12.52 21.16 -6.95
CA SER A 52 -13.54 21.47 -5.94
C SER A 52 -12.97 21.44 -4.53
N TYR A 53 -12.08 20.49 -4.24
CA TYR A 53 -11.35 20.40 -2.98
C TYR A 53 -10.46 21.63 -2.79
N MET A 54 -9.61 21.98 -3.77
CA MET A 54 -8.73 23.15 -3.69
C MET A 54 -9.50 24.47 -3.49
N ALA A 55 -10.62 24.63 -4.21
CA ALA A 55 -11.48 25.81 -4.08
C ALA A 55 -12.14 25.90 -2.70
N ARG A 56 -12.64 24.77 -2.18
CA ARG A 56 -13.30 24.69 -0.87
C ARG A 56 -12.41 25.14 0.27
N TYR A 57 -11.13 24.76 0.21
CA TYR A 57 -10.16 25.09 1.25
C TYR A 57 -9.29 26.31 0.94
N GLY A 58 -9.51 26.98 -0.21
CA GLY A 58 -8.78 28.17 -0.60
C GLY A 58 -7.28 27.94 -0.82
N VAL A 59 -6.89 26.72 -1.28
CA VAL A 59 -5.47 26.32 -1.43
C VAL A 59 -4.98 26.29 -2.87
N THR A 60 -5.79 26.72 -3.83
CA THR A 60 -5.50 26.61 -5.28
C THR A 60 -4.13 27.17 -5.66
N GLU A 61 -3.77 28.35 -5.15
CA GLU A 61 -2.51 29.02 -5.48
C GLU A 61 -1.27 28.43 -4.75
N ASN A 62 -1.51 27.57 -3.76
CA ASN A 62 -0.46 27.00 -2.91
C ASN A 62 -0.09 25.57 -3.28
N VAL A 63 -0.97 24.84 -3.96
CA VAL A 63 -0.74 23.47 -4.38
C VAL A 63 0.22 23.44 -5.57
N CYS A 64 1.32 22.70 -5.43
CA CYS A 64 2.36 22.61 -6.45
C CYS A 64 2.41 21.26 -7.17
N ALA A 65 1.83 20.21 -6.61
CA ALA A 65 1.82 18.87 -7.19
C ALA A 65 0.74 17.97 -6.54
N VAL A 66 0.40 16.89 -7.20
CA VAL A 66 -0.57 15.88 -6.75
C VAL A 66 0.07 14.49 -6.76
N GLY A 67 -0.03 13.75 -5.65
CA GLY A 67 0.32 12.33 -5.56
C GLY A 67 -0.95 11.48 -5.57
N VAL A 68 -1.00 10.42 -6.37
CA VAL A 68 -2.17 9.54 -6.50
C VAL A 68 -1.77 8.08 -6.29
N GLY A 69 -2.21 7.50 -5.16
CA GLY A 69 -2.09 6.08 -4.84
C GLY A 69 -3.31 5.29 -5.31
N ILE A 70 -3.07 4.17 -5.99
CA ILE A 70 -4.15 3.34 -6.54
C ILE A 70 -3.81 1.84 -6.39
N PRO A 71 -4.79 0.98 -6.02
CA PRO A 71 -4.58 -0.46 -5.88
C PRO A 71 -4.59 -1.13 -7.25
N SER A 72 -3.53 -0.93 -8.03
CA SER A 72 -3.45 -1.30 -9.43
C SER A 72 -2.05 -1.67 -9.86
N MET A 73 -1.94 -2.30 -11.02
CA MET A 73 -0.68 -2.36 -11.75
C MET A 73 -0.46 -1.00 -12.45
N VAL A 74 0.62 -0.33 -12.10
CA VAL A 74 1.04 0.95 -12.69
C VAL A 74 2.26 0.73 -13.55
N SER A 75 2.29 1.32 -14.76
CA SER A 75 3.42 1.22 -15.69
C SER A 75 4.74 1.68 -15.06
N LYS A 76 5.87 1.20 -15.58
CA LYS A 76 7.21 1.54 -15.08
C LYS A 76 7.49 3.04 -15.09
N ASP A 77 6.97 3.76 -16.09
CA ASP A 77 7.11 5.22 -16.21
C ASP A 77 6.15 6.01 -15.30
N LYS A 78 5.30 5.30 -14.53
CA LYS A 78 4.32 5.86 -13.59
C LYS A 78 3.30 6.80 -14.26
N ARG A 79 3.01 6.58 -15.53
CA ARG A 79 2.06 7.42 -16.30
C ARG A 79 0.75 6.71 -16.58
N THR A 80 0.77 5.36 -16.67
CA THR A 80 -0.37 4.53 -17.08
C THR A 80 -0.83 3.61 -15.99
N ILE A 81 -2.13 3.57 -15.74
CA ILE A 81 -2.79 2.54 -14.96
C ILE A 81 -3.07 1.39 -15.93
N ILE A 82 -2.44 0.23 -15.70
CA ILE A 82 -2.54 -0.92 -16.61
C ILE A 82 -3.79 -1.73 -16.31
N SER A 83 -4.05 -2.04 -15.03
CA SER A 83 -5.18 -2.86 -14.62
C SER A 83 -5.57 -2.58 -13.17
N THR A 84 -6.86 -2.45 -12.92
CA THR A 84 -7.46 -2.21 -11.60
C THR A 84 -8.56 -3.23 -11.32
N PRO A 85 -8.32 -4.27 -10.53
CA PRO A 85 -9.33 -5.31 -10.31
C PRO A 85 -10.65 -4.82 -9.70
N ASN A 86 -10.59 -3.74 -8.90
CA ASN A 86 -11.71 -3.30 -8.06
C ASN A 86 -12.25 -1.89 -8.40
N LEU A 87 -11.76 -1.26 -9.48
CA LEU A 87 -12.19 0.08 -9.90
C LEU A 87 -12.46 0.07 -11.41
N LYS A 88 -13.63 0.46 -11.81
CA LYS A 88 -14.03 0.50 -13.23
C LYS A 88 -13.53 1.79 -13.91
N GLY A 89 -13.16 1.67 -15.18
CA GLY A 89 -12.82 2.82 -16.03
C GLY A 89 -11.37 3.32 -15.92
N PHE A 90 -10.55 2.69 -15.09
CA PHE A 90 -9.14 3.07 -14.93
C PHE A 90 -8.17 2.26 -15.79
N ASP A 91 -8.60 1.12 -16.35
CA ASP A 91 -7.72 0.19 -17.06
C ASP A 91 -7.18 0.78 -18.37
N ASN A 92 -5.90 0.50 -18.65
CA ASN A 92 -5.17 0.94 -19.86
C ASN A 92 -5.23 2.46 -20.10
N LEU A 93 -5.25 3.26 -19.05
CA LEU A 93 -5.41 4.71 -19.09
C LEU A 93 -4.08 5.42 -18.78
N ARG A 94 -3.62 6.31 -19.67
CA ARG A 94 -2.52 7.26 -19.38
C ARG A 94 -3.01 8.34 -18.39
N PHE A 95 -3.32 7.88 -17.21
CA PHE A 95 -4.03 8.64 -16.19
C PHE A 95 -3.28 9.88 -15.72
N ALA A 96 -1.97 9.74 -15.44
CA ALA A 96 -1.18 10.85 -14.91
C ALA A 96 -1.08 11.99 -15.94
N ASP A 97 -0.82 11.70 -17.22
CA ASP A 97 -0.74 12.72 -18.26
C ASP A 97 -2.08 13.45 -18.48
N ALA A 98 -3.17 12.67 -18.55
CA ALA A 98 -4.49 13.23 -18.74
C ALA A 98 -4.94 14.10 -17.55
N LEU A 99 -4.56 13.71 -16.34
CA LEU A 99 -4.87 14.48 -15.13
C LEU A 99 -4.01 15.75 -15.02
N GLU A 100 -2.71 15.69 -15.40
CA GLU A 100 -1.82 16.86 -15.49
C GLU A 100 -2.36 17.92 -16.46
N GLU A 101 -2.84 17.49 -17.63
CA GLU A 101 -3.46 18.39 -18.61
C GLU A 101 -4.66 19.12 -18.04
N LYS A 102 -5.51 18.42 -17.26
CA LYS A 102 -6.71 19.00 -16.65
C LYS A 102 -6.41 19.95 -15.49
N LEU A 103 -5.37 19.64 -14.71
CA LEU A 103 -5.04 20.39 -13.49
C LEU A 103 -3.99 21.49 -13.72
N SER A 104 -3.17 21.37 -14.77
CA SER A 104 -1.95 22.16 -14.98
C SER A 104 -0.97 22.05 -13.80
N LEU A 105 -0.95 20.90 -13.14
CA LEU A 105 -0.09 20.57 -12.01
C LEU A 105 0.59 19.21 -12.27
N PRO A 106 1.86 19.02 -11.86
CA PRO A 106 2.51 17.71 -11.90
C PRO A 106 1.74 16.65 -11.11
N VAL A 107 1.55 15.47 -11.71
CA VAL A 107 0.89 14.32 -11.10
C VAL A 107 1.85 13.15 -10.98
N TYR A 108 2.02 12.66 -9.75
CA TYR A 108 2.83 11.51 -9.41
C TYR A 108 1.95 10.32 -9.05
N LEU A 109 1.88 9.36 -9.95
CA LEU A 109 1.06 8.15 -9.83
C LEU A 109 1.92 7.00 -9.35
N ASP A 110 1.46 6.23 -8.37
CA ASP A 110 2.06 4.95 -8.00
C ASP A 110 1.02 4.00 -7.36
N ARG A 111 1.47 2.78 -7.07
CA ARG A 111 0.70 1.80 -6.29
C ARG A 111 0.48 2.33 -4.87
N ASP A 112 -0.70 2.09 -4.33
CA ASP A 112 -1.07 2.44 -2.96
C ASP A 112 -0.07 1.90 -1.92
N VAL A 113 0.40 0.65 -2.07
CA VAL A 113 1.39 0.04 -1.17
C VAL A 113 2.74 0.77 -1.16
N ASN A 114 3.16 1.37 -2.29
CA ASN A 114 4.38 2.17 -2.34
C ASN A 114 4.23 3.44 -1.47
N PHE A 115 3.07 4.06 -1.49
CA PHE A 115 2.81 5.23 -0.66
C PHE A 115 2.57 4.87 0.82
N LEU A 116 2.04 3.69 1.11
CA LEU A 116 2.07 3.18 2.48
C LEU A 116 3.50 2.99 2.98
N LEU A 117 4.40 2.43 2.16
CA LEU A 117 5.82 2.32 2.54
C LEU A 117 6.51 3.69 2.63
N GLN A 118 6.15 4.66 1.77
CA GLN A 118 6.63 6.04 1.89
C GLN A 118 6.27 6.64 3.26
N ASN A 119 5.01 6.48 3.70
CA ASN A 119 4.56 6.88 5.02
C ASN A 119 5.37 6.19 6.13
N ASP A 120 5.61 4.87 6.01
CA ASP A 120 6.33 4.11 7.02
C ASP A 120 7.80 4.53 7.14
N ILE A 121 8.47 4.74 6.00
CA ILE A 121 9.85 5.23 5.96
C ILE A 121 9.97 6.55 6.74
N SER A 122 9.03 7.47 6.56
CA SER A 122 9.05 8.77 7.23
C SER A 122 8.69 8.66 8.70
N ARG A 123 7.59 7.98 9.03
CA ARG A 123 7.12 7.87 10.42
C ARG A 123 8.03 7.05 11.31
N LEU A 124 8.62 5.99 10.79
CA LEU A 124 9.61 5.17 11.50
C LEU A 124 11.03 5.73 11.41
N LYS A 125 11.22 6.84 10.66
CA LYS A 125 12.52 7.50 10.44
C LYS A 125 13.58 6.54 9.92
N LEU A 126 13.20 5.68 8.96
CA LEU A 126 14.11 4.72 8.36
C LEU A 126 15.11 5.43 7.43
N ASP A 127 16.32 4.89 7.36
CA ASP A 127 17.36 5.40 6.48
C ASP A 127 17.00 5.12 5.01
N ARG A 128 16.76 6.18 4.24
CA ARG A 128 16.36 6.12 2.83
C ARG A 128 17.46 5.61 1.88
N SER A 129 18.68 5.44 2.35
CA SER A 129 19.77 4.82 1.57
C SER A 129 19.73 3.29 1.61
N LYS A 130 18.85 2.71 2.41
CA LYS A 130 18.77 1.29 2.76
C LYS A 130 17.74 0.54 1.92
N THR A 131 17.88 -0.78 1.88
CA THR A 131 16.87 -1.69 1.32
C THR A 131 15.76 -1.91 2.34
N ILE A 132 14.53 -1.54 1.97
CA ILE A 132 13.36 -1.60 2.84
C ILE A 132 12.25 -2.36 2.14
N LEU A 133 11.72 -3.39 2.80
CA LEU A 133 10.57 -4.16 2.33
C LEU A 133 9.34 -3.80 3.15
N GLY A 134 8.20 -3.57 2.50
CA GLY A 134 6.91 -3.35 3.13
C GLY A 134 5.97 -4.51 2.88
N PHE A 135 5.37 -5.06 3.93
CA PHE A 135 4.41 -6.18 3.89
C PHE A 135 3.08 -5.74 4.50
N TYR A 136 2.02 -5.72 3.70
CA TYR A 136 0.73 -5.13 4.06
C TYR A 136 -0.38 -6.17 4.02
N VAL A 137 -0.73 -6.72 5.20
CA VAL A 137 -1.80 -7.72 5.33
C VAL A 137 -3.12 -7.01 5.57
N GLY A 138 -3.83 -6.71 4.49
CA GLY A 138 -5.17 -6.11 4.47
C GLY A 138 -6.21 -7.10 3.94
N THR A 139 -7.17 -6.63 3.16
CA THR A 139 -8.10 -7.50 2.40
C THR A 139 -7.34 -8.48 1.50
N GLY A 140 -6.30 -7.99 0.82
CA GLY A 140 -5.30 -8.78 0.10
C GLY A 140 -3.97 -8.85 0.85
N PHE A 141 -2.89 -9.20 0.13
CA PHE A 141 -1.53 -9.20 0.62
C PHE A 141 -0.65 -8.30 -0.26
N GLY A 142 -0.51 -7.04 0.15
CA GLY A 142 0.29 -6.04 -0.54
C GLY A 142 1.77 -6.10 -0.17
N ASN A 143 2.62 -5.67 -1.11
CA ASN A 143 4.06 -5.62 -0.91
C ASN A 143 4.68 -4.45 -1.68
N ALA A 144 5.68 -3.81 -1.08
CA ALA A 144 6.43 -2.71 -1.66
C ALA A 144 7.92 -2.89 -1.44
N LEU A 145 8.71 -2.60 -2.47
CA LEU A 145 10.17 -2.73 -2.47
C LEU A 145 10.80 -1.35 -2.63
N TYR A 146 11.62 -0.95 -1.66
CA TYR A 146 12.40 0.29 -1.71
C TYR A 146 13.88 -0.08 -1.67
N ILE A 147 14.57 0.16 -2.79
CA ILE A 147 15.95 -0.28 -3.03
C ILE A 147 16.73 0.89 -3.64
N ASP A 148 17.94 1.15 -3.16
CA ASP A 148 18.79 2.22 -3.66
C ASP A 148 18.10 3.60 -3.70
N GLY A 149 17.37 3.94 -2.65
CA GLY A 149 16.72 5.24 -2.52
C GLY A 149 15.46 5.43 -3.36
N LYS A 150 14.88 4.38 -3.93
CA LYS A 150 13.69 4.45 -4.80
C LYS A 150 12.83 3.20 -4.74
N PHE A 151 11.55 3.34 -5.09
CA PHE A 151 10.66 2.19 -5.27
C PHE A 151 11.09 1.37 -6.50
N TYR A 152 11.29 0.07 -6.29
CA TYR A 152 11.66 -0.84 -7.37
C TYR A 152 10.41 -1.29 -8.13
N ALA A 153 10.31 -0.86 -9.39
CA ALA A 153 9.13 -1.14 -10.21
C ALA A 153 9.25 -2.42 -11.06
N GLY A 154 10.48 -2.93 -11.26
CA GLY A 154 10.71 -4.02 -12.21
C GLY A 154 10.57 -3.59 -13.67
N LYS A 155 10.50 -4.58 -14.57
CA LYS A 155 10.39 -4.33 -16.01
C LYS A 155 9.05 -3.70 -16.41
N ASN A 156 7.96 -4.21 -15.83
CA ASN A 156 6.59 -3.91 -16.24
C ASN A 156 5.80 -3.06 -15.22
N GLY A 157 6.45 -2.58 -14.13
CA GLY A 157 5.76 -1.95 -13.02
C GLY A 157 5.16 -2.94 -12.00
N ALA A 158 5.43 -4.23 -12.15
CA ALA A 158 4.83 -5.32 -11.39
C ALA A 158 5.79 -5.97 -10.36
N ALA A 159 6.86 -5.30 -9.94
CA ALA A 159 7.68 -5.79 -8.84
C ALA A 159 6.92 -5.70 -7.50
N GLY A 160 7.19 -6.61 -6.57
CA GLY A 160 6.48 -6.64 -5.30
C GLY A 160 5.07 -7.24 -5.39
N GLU A 161 4.85 -8.21 -6.27
CA GLU A 161 3.62 -9.00 -6.34
C GLU A 161 3.73 -10.27 -5.46
N LEU A 162 4.18 -10.10 -4.21
CA LEU A 162 4.42 -11.20 -3.27
C LEU A 162 3.15 -12.00 -2.96
N GLY A 163 1.98 -11.36 -2.99
CA GLY A 163 0.68 -12.03 -2.87
C GLY A 163 0.43 -13.08 -3.96
N HIS A 164 1.18 -13.03 -5.07
CA HIS A 164 0.97 -13.92 -6.23
C HIS A 164 2.10 -14.95 -6.45
N ILE A 165 3.02 -15.10 -5.50
CA ILE A 165 3.97 -16.23 -5.56
C ILE A 165 3.21 -17.55 -5.33
N PRO A 166 3.57 -18.63 -6.05
CA PRO A 166 2.93 -19.92 -5.86
C PRO A 166 3.39 -20.56 -4.54
N LEU A 167 2.45 -21.03 -3.74
CA LEU A 167 2.71 -21.88 -2.59
C LEU A 167 2.53 -23.35 -2.98
N LEU A 168 3.35 -24.22 -2.37
CA LEU A 168 3.20 -25.66 -2.53
C LEU A 168 1.89 -26.12 -1.88
N ASP A 169 1.28 -27.15 -2.46
CA ASP A 169 0.06 -27.80 -1.94
C ASP A 169 -1.15 -26.84 -1.75
N VAL A 170 -1.21 -25.77 -2.53
CA VAL A 170 -2.34 -24.82 -2.58
C VAL A 170 -2.97 -24.86 -3.96
N GLU A 171 -4.23 -25.35 -4.03
CA GLU A 171 -4.97 -25.56 -5.27
C GLU A 171 -6.06 -24.51 -5.53
N GLU A 172 -6.24 -23.55 -4.64
CA GLU A 172 -7.26 -22.50 -4.76
C GLU A 172 -6.92 -21.53 -5.89
N LYS A 173 -7.95 -21.20 -6.67
CA LYS A 173 -7.85 -20.19 -7.74
C LYS A 173 -7.68 -18.79 -7.14
N CYS A 174 -6.70 -18.06 -7.64
CA CYS A 174 -6.50 -16.64 -7.36
C CYS A 174 -7.26 -15.77 -8.38
N THR A 175 -7.65 -14.58 -7.95
CA THR A 175 -8.28 -13.57 -8.82
C THR A 175 -7.38 -13.10 -9.97
N CYS A 176 -6.04 -13.26 -9.86
CA CYS A 176 -5.10 -12.97 -10.95
C CYS A 176 -5.14 -14.00 -12.10
N GLY A 177 -5.86 -15.11 -11.93
CA GLY A 177 -5.98 -16.21 -12.91
C GLY A 177 -5.09 -17.42 -12.61
N ASN A 178 -4.10 -17.31 -11.72
CA ASN A 178 -3.24 -18.42 -11.31
C ASN A 178 -3.93 -19.30 -10.24
N ILE A 179 -3.32 -20.46 -9.98
CA ILE A 179 -3.67 -21.37 -8.88
C ILE A 179 -2.55 -21.30 -7.84
N GLY A 180 -2.92 -21.33 -6.55
CA GLY A 180 -1.96 -21.48 -5.46
C GLY A 180 -1.19 -20.22 -5.07
N CYS A 181 -1.65 -19.03 -5.44
CA CYS A 181 -1.02 -17.79 -5.00
C CYS A 181 -1.03 -17.65 -3.46
N SER A 182 0.01 -17.06 -2.89
CA SER A 182 0.11 -16.84 -1.44
C SER A 182 -1.08 -16.06 -0.86
N GLU A 183 -1.64 -15.11 -1.59
CA GLU A 183 -2.78 -14.30 -1.16
C GLU A 183 -4.04 -15.12 -0.83
N VAL A 184 -4.26 -16.26 -1.50
CA VAL A 184 -5.42 -17.11 -1.20
C VAL A 184 -5.34 -17.77 0.19
N ARG A 185 -4.18 -17.72 0.84
CA ARG A 185 -3.93 -18.22 2.20
C ARG A 185 -3.44 -17.16 3.17
N CYS A 186 -2.88 -16.06 2.67
CA CYS A 186 -2.15 -15.06 3.45
C CYS A 186 -2.83 -13.67 3.40
N SER A 187 -4.16 -13.60 3.34
CA SER A 187 -4.90 -12.35 3.24
C SER A 187 -6.02 -12.25 4.27
N GLY A 188 -6.51 -11.02 4.52
CA GLY A 188 -7.69 -10.79 5.33
C GLY A 188 -8.94 -11.45 4.77
N LYS A 189 -9.08 -11.52 3.44
CA LYS A 189 -10.17 -12.24 2.77
C LYS A 189 -10.17 -13.74 3.10
N TYR A 190 -9.00 -14.36 3.20
CA TYR A 190 -8.92 -15.74 3.64
C TYR A 190 -9.25 -15.88 5.13
N LEU A 191 -8.81 -14.93 5.97
CA LEU A 191 -9.19 -14.90 7.38
C LEU A 191 -10.71 -14.78 7.55
N GLU A 192 -11.42 -14.01 6.70
CA GLU A 192 -12.88 -13.95 6.69
C GLU A 192 -13.51 -15.32 6.39
N VAL A 193 -12.94 -16.08 5.43
CA VAL A 193 -13.40 -17.45 5.12
C VAL A 193 -13.20 -18.39 6.31
N LEU A 194 -12.04 -18.31 6.98
CA LEU A 194 -11.79 -19.09 8.21
C LEU A 194 -12.75 -18.70 9.33
N ALA A 195 -12.95 -17.39 9.55
CA ALA A 195 -13.86 -16.90 10.59
C ALA A 195 -15.30 -17.35 10.35
N ALA A 196 -15.80 -17.22 9.13
CA ALA A 196 -17.15 -17.68 8.78
C ALA A 196 -17.35 -19.19 8.97
N LYS A 197 -16.30 -19.98 8.72
CA LYS A 197 -16.36 -21.44 8.84
C LYS A 197 -16.26 -21.94 10.28
N TYR A 198 -15.35 -21.36 11.09
CA TYR A 198 -14.99 -21.89 12.41
C TYR A 198 -15.51 -21.04 13.56
N PHE A 199 -15.87 -19.79 13.33
CA PHE A 199 -16.27 -18.81 14.35
C PHE A 199 -17.45 -17.94 13.86
N PRO A 200 -18.56 -18.55 13.38
CA PRO A 200 -19.64 -17.82 12.71
C PRO A 200 -20.33 -16.76 13.58
N GLU A 201 -20.27 -16.91 14.88
CA GLU A 201 -20.88 -15.97 15.86
C GLU A 201 -19.91 -14.85 16.28
N THR A 202 -18.64 -14.90 15.86
CA THR A 202 -17.63 -13.92 16.25
C THR A 202 -17.44 -12.87 15.17
N ALA A 203 -17.51 -11.59 15.52
CA ALA A 203 -17.17 -10.53 14.61
C ALA A 203 -15.70 -10.64 14.18
N ILE A 204 -15.41 -10.57 12.88
CA ILE A 204 -14.06 -10.78 12.32
C ILE A 204 -12.97 -9.96 13.05
N ARG A 205 -13.26 -8.71 13.41
CA ARG A 205 -12.33 -7.82 14.14
C ARG A 205 -11.91 -8.34 15.52
N ASN A 206 -12.66 -9.27 16.09
CA ASN A 206 -12.46 -9.82 17.43
C ASN A 206 -11.93 -11.27 17.40
N VAL A 207 -11.76 -11.87 16.23
CA VAL A 207 -11.51 -13.31 16.10
C VAL A 207 -10.28 -13.78 16.89
N PHE A 208 -9.19 -13.02 16.85
CA PHE A 208 -7.97 -13.35 17.61
C PHE A 208 -8.15 -13.09 19.12
N LYS A 209 -8.91 -12.05 19.50
CA LYS A 209 -9.16 -11.71 20.89
C LYS A 209 -10.04 -12.76 21.58
N GLU A 210 -11.09 -13.22 20.88
CA GLU A 210 -12.07 -14.16 21.46
C GLU A 210 -11.60 -15.62 21.36
N HIS A 211 -10.72 -15.93 20.40
CA HIS A 211 -10.17 -17.28 20.18
C HIS A 211 -8.64 -17.30 20.21
N PRO A 212 -7.99 -16.78 21.27
CA PRO A 212 -6.54 -16.80 21.37
C PRO A 212 -6.03 -18.24 21.34
N ASN A 213 -4.92 -18.48 20.67
CA ASN A 213 -4.28 -19.80 20.55
C ASN A 213 -5.11 -20.89 19.84
N HIS A 214 -6.18 -20.54 19.13
CA HIS A 214 -6.89 -21.52 18.33
C HIS A 214 -6.01 -22.03 17.17
N PRO A 215 -5.83 -23.36 16.97
CA PRO A 215 -4.85 -23.91 16.02
C PRO A 215 -5.01 -23.38 14.58
N ILE A 216 -6.25 -23.17 14.12
CA ILE A 216 -6.52 -22.63 12.78
C ILE A 216 -6.01 -21.20 12.63
N LEU A 217 -6.15 -20.37 13.65
CA LEU A 217 -5.68 -18.98 13.64
C LEU A 217 -4.17 -18.90 13.75
N LEU A 218 -3.56 -19.74 14.60
CA LEU A 218 -2.11 -19.84 14.71
C LEU A 218 -1.50 -20.32 13.38
N LYS A 219 -2.11 -21.34 12.74
CA LYS A 219 -1.69 -21.79 11.41
C LYS A 219 -1.76 -20.69 10.37
N TYR A 220 -2.84 -19.89 10.35
CA TYR A 220 -2.97 -18.73 9.48
C TYR A 220 -1.81 -17.74 9.68
N VAL A 221 -1.47 -17.43 10.95
CA VAL A 221 -0.37 -16.52 11.29
C VAL A 221 0.98 -17.08 10.86
N GLU A 222 1.21 -18.39 11.07
CA GLU A 222 2.44 -19.07 10.62
C GLU A 222 2.56 -19.10 9.08
N ASP A 223 1.43 -19.21 8.37
CA ASP A 223 1.42 -19.20 6.90
C ASP A 223 1.77 -17.82 6.34
N LEU A 224 1.37 -16.72 7.01
CA LEU A 224 1.82 -15.38 6.64
C LEU A 224 3.35 -15.24 6.61
N ALA A 225 4.05 -15.95 7.49
CA ALA A 225 5.51 -15.89 7.56
C ALA A 225 6.21 -16.50 6.34
N VAL A 226 5.54 -17.39 5.58
CA VAL A 226 6.15 -18.07 4.43
C VAL A 226 6.54 -17.08 3.31
N PRO A 227 5.62 -16.31 2.73
CA PRO A 227 5.97 -15.34 1.69
C PRO A 227 6.89 -14.23 2.23
N ILE A 228 6.70 -13.77 3.47
CA ILE A 228 7.54 -12.74 4.11
C ILE A 228 8.99 -13.21 4.20
N ALA A 229 9.24 -14.39 4.79
CA ALA A 229 10.58 -14.94 4.92
C ALA A 229 11.19 -15.30 3.54
N THR A 230 10.38 -15.68 2.57
CA THR A 230 10.83 -15.93 1.20
C THR A 230 11.47 -14.68 0.59
N GLU A 231 10.80 -13.54 0.69
CA GLU A 231 11.34 -12.28 0.14
C GLU A 231 12.54 -11.77 0.94
N ILE A 232 12.51 -11.89 2.28
CA ILE A 232 13.66 -11.58 3.14
C ILE A 232 14.87 -12.41 2.74
N ASN A 233 14.71 -13.72 2.48
CA ASN A 233 15.79 -14.60 2.04
C ASN A 233 16.34 -14.28 0.65
N ILE A 234 15.54 -13.65 -0.21
CA ILE A 234 15.95 -13.29 -1.58
C ILE A 234 16.66 -11.93 -1.60
N LEU A 235 16.17 -10.97 -0.82
CA LEU A 235 16.61 -9.57 -0.93
C LEU A 235 17.53 -9.10 0.22
N ASP A 236 17.64 -9.85 1.32
CA ASP A 236 18.50 -9.55 2.48
C ASP A 236 18.37 -8.06 2.90
N PRO A 237 17.17 -7.59 3.30
CA PRO A 237 16.89 -6.19 3.51
C PRO A 237 17.48 -5.65 4.81
N ASP A 238 17.74 -4.34 4.86
CA ASP A 238 18.09 -3.63 6.10
C ASP A 238 16.88 -3.51 7.04
N TYR A 239 15.67 -3.31 6.48
CA TYR A 239 14.42 -3.22 7.24
C TYR A 239 13.30 -4.00 6.57
N ALA A 240 12.50 -4.69 7.37
CA ALA A 240 11.25 -5.33 6.97
C ALA A 240 10.09 -4.73 7.77
N VAL A 241 9.21 -3.97 7.10
CA VAL A 241 8.07 -3.29 7.72
C VAL A 241 6.83 -4.15 7.57
N LEU A 242 6.17 -4.44 8.69
CA LEU A 242 4.96 -5.26 8.79
C LEU A 242 3.78 -4.37 9.16
N ALA A 243 2.76 -4.30 8.31
CA ALA A 243 1.60 -3.45 8.52
C ALA A 243 0.31 -4.05 7.93
N GLY A 244 -0.77 -3.29 7.98
CA GLY A 244 -2.08 -3.69 7.47
C GLY A 244 -3.07 -4.08 8.56
N GLY A 245 -4.36 -3.93 8.25
CA GLY A 245 -5.43 -4.03 9.22
C GLY A 245 -5.51 -5.36 9.96
N VAL A 246 -5.09 -6.47 9.34
CA VAL A 246 -5.09 -7.79 9.99
C VAL A 246 -4.11 -7.84 11.16
N LEU A 247 -2.89 -7.26 11.00
CA LEU A 247 -1.85 -7.29 12.03
C LEU A 247 -2.18 -6.41 13.25
N TYR A 248 -3.18 -5.54 13.11
CA TYR A 248 -3.67 -4.64 14.16
C TYR A 248 -5.07 -5.02 14.67
N MET A 249 -5.59 -6.18 14.29
CA MET A 249 -6.78 -6.74 14.93
C MET A 249 -6.52 -7.01 16.41
N ALA A 250 -7.53 -6.77 17.23
CA ALA A 250 -7.43 -7.02 18.69
C ALA A 250 -7.02 -8.47 18.97
N GLY A 251 -5.92 -8.66 19.68
CA GLY A 251 -5.41 -9.99 20.04
C GLY A 251 -4.61 -10.70 18.95
N PHE A 252 -4.28 -10.04 17.83
CA PHE A 252 -3.41 -10.65 16.82
C PHE A 252 -2.04 -11.02 17.44
N PRO A 253 -1.59 -12.29 17.32
CA PRO A 253 -0.38 -12.78 17.99
C PRO A 253 0.88 -12.39 17.20
N LYS A 254 1.33 -11.14 17.35
CA LYS A 254 2.53 -10.61 16.68
C LYS A 254 3.79 -11.41 16.99
N ASP A 255 3.92 -11.88 18.21
CA ASP A 255 5.05 -12.72 18.66
C ASP A 255 5.13 -14.06 17.91
N VAL A 256 3.98 -14.70 17.65
CA VAL A 256 3.93 -15.92 16.84
C VAL A 256 4.38 -15.63 15.40
N LEU A 257 3.91 -14.52 14.80
CA LEU A 257 4.34 -14.12 13.47
C LEU A 257 5.85 -13.86 13.41
N VAL A 258 6.38 -13.07 14.34
CA VAL A 258 7.82 -12.76 14.42
C VAL A 258 8.63 -14.04 14.55
N LYS A 259 8.26 -14.94 15.48
CA LYS A 259 8.91 -16.23 15.66
C LYS A 259 8.91 -17.05 14.37
N ALA A 260 7.76 -17.17 13.72
CA ALA A 260 7.61 -17.92 12.47
C ALA A 260 8.46 -17.35 11.32
N ILE A 261 8.60 -16.01 11.22
CA ILE A 261 9.47 -15.34 10.26
C ILE A 261 10.93 -15.73 10.54
N HIS A 262 11.40 -15.58 11.79
CA HIS A 262 12.77 -15.97 12.18
C HIS A 262 13.07 -17.45 11.92
N GLU A 263 12.12 -18.35 12.20
CA GLU A 263 12.29 -19.78 11.95
C GLU A 263 12.46 -20.12 10.46
N LYS A 264 11.79 -19.37 9.57
CA LYS A 264 11.82 -19.59 8.11
C LYS A 264 12.90 -18.77 7.40
N THR A 265 13.50 -17.81 8.08
CA THR A 265 14.61 -17.02 7.55
C THR A 265 15.92 -17.77 7.66
N ARG A 266 16.76 -17.70 6.59
CA ARG A 266 18.02 -18.41 6.47
C ARG A 266 19.01 -18.00 7.59
N LYS A 267 19.68 -18.98 8.15
CA LYS A 267 20.72 -18.79 9.17
C LYS A 267 22.12 -18.95 8.56
N PRO A 268 23.12 -18.24 9.05
CA PRO A 268 23.04 -17.23 10.11
C PRO A 268 22.44 -15.89 9.62
N TYR A 269 22.52 -15.57 8.34
CA TYR A 269 22.00 -14.34 7.71
C TYR A 269 20.96 -14.67 6.64
N PRO A 270 19.94 -13.84 6.52
CA PRO A 270 19.66 -12.57 7.20
C PRO A 270 19.09 -12.69 8.62
N GLU A 271 18.79 -13.86 9.15
CA GLU A 271 18.02 -14.06 10.38
C GLU A 271 18.64 -13.34 11.61
N SER A 272 19.96 -13.43 11.83
CA SER A 272 20.59 -12.94 13.05
C SER A 272 20.65 -11.41 13.18
N ASN A 273 20.46 -10.68 12.08
CA ASN A 273 20.44 -9.21 12.06
C ASN A 273 19.16 -8.64 11.41
N LEU A 274 18.13 -9.45 11.30
CA LEU A 274 16.84 -9.02 10.73
C LEU A 274 16.16 -7.96 11.60
N ASP A 275 15.90 -6.79 11.01
CA ASP A 275 15.20 -5.68 11.67
C ASP A 275 13.74 -5.65 11.20
N LEU A 276 12.85 -6.24 12.02
CA LEU A 276 11.40 -6.25 11.81
C LEU A 276 10.77 -5.04 12.51
N ARG A 277 10.04 -4.23 11.76
CA ARG A 277 9.33 -3.07 12.27
C ARG A 277 7.82 -3.22 12.04
N PHE A 278 7.01 -2.97 13.07
CA PHE A 278 5.57 -2.87 12.91
C PHE A 278 5.17 -1.41 12.72
N SER A 279 4.31 -1.15 11.73
CA SER A 279 3.75 0.17 11.47
C SER A 279 2.23 0.12 11.50
N GLU A 280 1.62 0.93 12.34
CA GLU A 280 0.17 1.08 12.41
C GLU A 280 -0.29 2.16 11.44
N HIS A 281 -1.23 1.78 10.56
CA HIS A 281 -1.81 2.68 9.60
C HIS A 281 -3.18 3.17 10.07
N ASP A 282 -3.42 4.44 9.80
CA ASP A 282 -4.72 5.07 9.92
C ASP A 282 -5.31 5.37 8.52
N GLN A 283 -6.43 6.10 8.51
CA GLN A 283 -7.08 6.47 7.24
C GLN A 283 -6.31 7.53 6.44
N GLN A 284 -5.31 8.16 7.02
CA GLN A 284 -4.51 9.23 6.43
C GLN A 284 -3.19 8.73 5.84
N SER A 285 -2.74 7.53 6.22
CA SER A 285 -1.40 7.02 5.88
C SER A 285 -1.10 7.00 4.38
N GLY A 286 -2.06 6.57 3.53
CA GLY A 286 -1.90 6.60 2.08
C GLY A 286 -1.90 8.02 1.50
N VAL A 287 -2.70 8.92 2.07
CA VAL A 287 -2.74 10.35 1.69
C VAL A 287 -1.43 11.03 2.06
N TYR A 288 -0.92 10.78 3.26
CA TYR A 288 0.37 11.30 3.69
C TYR A 288 1.49 10.84 2.76
N GLY A 289 1.61 9.52 2.55
CA GLY A 289 2.68 8.95 1.72
C GLY A 289 2.66 9.45 0.28
N SER A 290 1.47 9.57 -0.35
CA SER A 290 1.33 10.09 -1.71
C SER A 290 1.66 11.58 -1.79
N GLY A 291 1.22 12.39 -0.83
CA GLY A 291 1.49 13.84 -0.78
C GLY A 291 2.95 14.13 -0.49
N GLU A 292 3.57 13.44 0.47
CA GLU A 292 5.01 13.56 0.78
C GLU A 292 5.86 13.17 -0.44
N PHE A 293 5.51 12.04 -1.09
CA PHE A 293 6.22 11.61 -2.29
C PHE A 293 6.14 12.64 -3.40
N ALA A 294 4.95 13.21 -3.66
CA ALA A 294 4.76 14.26 -4.65
C ALA A 294 5.63 15.49 -4.34
N ARG A 295 5.72 15.90 -3.07
CA ARG A 295 6.55 17.00 -2.62
C ARG A 295 8.04 16.73 -2.87
N MET A 296 8.51 15.53 -2.55
CA MET A 296 9.90 15.12 -2.77
C MET A 296 10.26 15.15 -4.27
N GLN A 297 9.40 14.58 -5.13
CA GLN A 297 9.62 14.55 -6.58
C GLN A 297 9.60 15.94 -7.19
N PHE A 298 8.65 16.78 -6.79
CA PHE A 298 8.57 18.17 -7.26
C PHE A 298 9.80 18.98 -6.85
N SER A 299 10.29 18.83 -5.63
CA SER A 299 11.49 19.48 -5.14
C SER A 299 12.74 19.04 -5.91
N ALA A 300 12.87 17.75 -6.16
CA ALA A 300 13.97 17.18 -6.94
C ALA A 300 13.98 17.70 -8.39
N ALA A 301 12.81 17.76 -9.07
CA ALA A 301 12.67 18.30 -10.40
C ALA A 301 13.09 19.77 -10.50
N LYS A 302 12.71 20.60 -9.51
CA LYS A 302 13.15 22.01 -9.43
C LYS A 302 14.66 22.18 -9.21
N ALA A 303 15.30 21.27 -8.48
CA ALA A 303 16.74 21.31 -8.25
C ALA A 303 17.57 21.03 -9.51
N VAL A 304 17.05 20.18 -10.41
CA VAL A 304 17.70 19.84 -11.69
C VAL A 304 17.51 20.93 -12.75
N SER A 305 16.47 21.78 -12.62
CA SER A 305 16.14 22.85 -13.57
C SER A 305 16.88 24.17 -13.28
N LYS A 306 17.65 24.23 -12.20
CA LYS A 306 18.54 25.35 -11.84
C LYS A 306 19.98 25.02 -12.17
#